data_42edabfceec9b8f141962dfef704012d
#
_entry.id   42edabfceec9b8f141962dfef704012d
#
_cell.length_a   1.000
_cell.length_b   1.000
_cell.length_c   1.000
_cell.angle_alpha   90.00
_cell.angle_beta   90.00
_cell.angle_gamma   90.00
#
_symmetry.space_group_name_H-M   'P 1'
#
loop_
_entity.id
_entity.type
_entity.pdbx_description
1 polymer ?
#
loop_
_entity_poly.entity_id
_entity_poly.type
_entity_poly.pdbx_seq_one_letter_code
_entity_poly.pdbx_strand_id
1 'polypeptide(L)'
;MTHLVDLRKKPYNLDDKAIAWVEETIANMTLDEKIGQLFVNMGSSRSEEYLTQVMEDYKFAAVRYAPGLAADIWEQNYILQTKSKIPILIAANTESGGNGAVTDGTKIGDEVKIAATNDPRYAYELGRIAGIEASAVGCNASFAPIMDLSRNWRNPIIANRTWGAEVEQVITLSKEYMRGIMENGIIPFAKHFPGDGIDERDHHLSFAPNPMSKSEWMETFGRIYVEMIEAGLPGIMAGHIHLPNVEKEMHPERDLDDMLPASLNKTLLDELLRGELGYNGAIVTDASHMVGMTASLPRRELLPTAIESGCDLFLFFNDPDEDVKWMKEGYENGLLSDERLHDALRRTLGLKAKLGLHTYEGRREEMMLPKEEALALIGTDEAKEISNQVADKAITLVKNKQKNLLPVTPERYKRILLVEVEGYKGGFGALINQGKKRASDALKELLEARGHEVSIWENTEERIKKLPEEERPAAIQNVYASKRPISEITDHYDLIINLVDVNSGGTTQRIIWPAAKGTPDQPFYVHEVPTVVVSVQHPFALADMPQVGTYINAYDSLPNTISSLVEKLSGDSEFTGVSSVDPYCGLIDTKIWHSTEMGR
;
A
#
# COMPACT_ATOMS: atom_id res chain seq x y z
N MET A 1 17.26 0.85 -30.02
CA MET A 1 17.03 -0.61 -30.26
C MET A 1 16.20 -1.12 -29.10
N THR A 2 15.15 -1.88 -29.35
CA THR A 2 14.36 -2.50 -28.28
C THR A 2 15.18 -3.54 -27.54
N HIS A 3 15.18 -3.50 -26.20
CA HIS A 3 15.92 -4.46 -25.37
C HIS A 3 15.10 -5.74 -25.19
N LEU A 4 15.32 -6.73 -26.06
CA LEU A 4 14.58 -8.00 -26.04
C LEU A 4 14.93 -8.87 -24.85
N VAL A 5 13.95 -9.67 -24.39
CA VAL A 5 14.11 -10.57 -23.24
C VAL A 5 15.07 -11.73 -23.54
N ASP A 6 15.91 -12.06 -22.57
CA ASP A 6 16.67 -13.30 -22.51
C ASP A 6 16.11 -14.21 -21.42
N LEU A 7 15.32 -15.21 -21.83
CA LEU A 7 14.65 -16.14 -20.90
C LEU A 7 15.63 -17.10 -20.18
N ARG A 8 16.89 -17.19 -20.64
CA ARG A 8 17.93 -17.97 -19.95
C ARG A 8 18.58 -17.23 -18.79
N LYS A 9 18.47 -15.89 -18.79
CA LYS A 9 19.04 -15.04 -17.75
C LYS A 9 18.06 -14.76 -16.62
N LYS A 10 18.58 -14.22 -15.51
CA LYS A 10 17.73 -13.65 -14.44
C LYS A 10 16.75 -12.63 -15.03
N PRO A 11 15.56 -12.55 -14.49
CA PRO A 11 15.00 -13.32 -13.37
C PRO A 11 14.38 -14.66 -13.78
N TYR A 12 14.33 -14.99 -15.07
CA TYR A 12 13.63 -16.18 -15.59
C TYR A 12 14.40 -17.48 -15.31
N ASN A 13 15.67 -17.58 -15.73
CA ASN A 13 16.53 -18.76 -15.61
C ASN A 13 15.86 -20.05 -16.14
N LEU A 14 15.19 -19.97 -17.30
CA LEU A 14 14.45 -21.08 -17.89
C LEU A 14 15.39 -22.07 -18.59
N ASP A 15 15.03 -23.34 -18.53
CA ASP A 15 15.64 -24.39 -19.34
C ASP A 15 15.06 -24.45 -20.78
N ASP A 16 15.63 -25.30 -21.60
CA ASP A 16 15.24 -25.43 -23.02
C ASP A 16 13.78 -25.88 -23.20
N LYS A 17 13.23 -26.70 -22.28
CA LYS A 17 11.86 -27.18 -22.35
C LYS A 17 10.86 -26.03 -22.05
N ALA A 18 11.15 -25.26 -21.01
CA ALA A 18 10.34 -24.12 -20.63
C ALA A 18 10.36 -23.05 -21.73
N ILE A 19 11.52 -22.78 -22.33
CA ILE A 19 11.64 -21.84 -23.46
C ILE A 19 10.87 -22.37 -24.67
N ALA A 20 11.01 -23.66 -25.01
CA ALA A 20 10.26 -24.26 -26.12
C ALA A 20 8.74 -24.12 -25.92
N TRP A 21 8.25 -24.38 -24.70
CA TRP A 21 6.83 -24.17 -24.39
C TRP A 21 6.39 -22.71 -24.61
N VAL A 22 7.21 -21.73 -24.22
CA VAL A 22 6.91 -20.31 -24.46
C VAL A 22 6.78 -20.03 -25.96
N GLU A 23 7.76 -20.42 -26.77
CA GLU A 23 7.78 -20.16 -28.21
C GLU A 23 6.65 -20.90 -28.95
N GLU A 24 6.40 -22.16 -28.63
CA GLU A 24 5.31 -22.96 -29.20
C GLU A 24 3.95 -22.40 -28.84
N THR A 25 3.77 -21.94 -27.60
CA THR A 25 2.52 -21.30 -27.15
C THR A 25 2.24 -20.06 -27.98
N ILE A 26 3.24 -19.17 -28.14
CA ILE A 26 3.09 -17.93 -28.94
C ILE A 26 2.80 -18.27 -30.43
N ALA A 27 3.50 -19.28 -30.98
CA ALA A 27 3.31 -19.68 -32.38
C ALA A 27 1.89 -20.23 -32.66
N ASN A 28 1.26 -20.86 -31.66
CA ASN A 28 -0.08 -21.42 -31.75
C ASN A 28 -1.22 -20.45 -31.36
N MET A 29 -0.89 -19.24 -30.91
CA MET A 29 -1.89 -18.21 -30.59
C MET A 29 -2.46 -17.55 -31.84
N THR A 30 -3.77 -17.35 -31.88
CA THR A 30 -4.41 -16.38 -32.76
C THR A 30 -4.05 -14.95 -32.36
N LEU A 31 -4.30 -13.97 -33.25
CA LEU A 31 -4.09 -12.56 -32.90
C LEU A 31 -4.92 -12.14 -31.70
N ASP A 32 -6.17 -12.57 -31.60
CA ASP A 32 -7.05 -12.24 -30.48
C ASP A 32 -6.51 -12.80 -29.15
N GLU A 33 -5.93 -14.00 -29.16
CA GLU A 33 -5.26 -14.57 -27.99
C GLU A 33 -4.00 -13.77 -27.64
N LYS A 34 -3.19 -13.36 -28.61
CA LYS A 34 -1.99 -12.53 -28.38
C LYS A 34 -2.36 -11.19 -27.75
N ILE A 35 -3.39 -10.53 -28.26
CA ILE A 35 -3.88 -9.26 -27.72
C ILE A 35 -4.45 -9.45 -26.31
N GLY A 36 -5.26 -10.48 -26.08
CA GLY A 36 -5.81 -10.80 -24.75
C GLY A 36 -4.70 -11.02 -23.69
N GLN A 37 -3.61 -11.69 -24.10
CA GLN A 37 -2.48 -11.94 -23.19
C GLN A 37 -1.66 -10.69 -22.80
N LEU A 38 -2.05 -9.49 -23.26
CA LEU A 38 -1.51 -8.22 -22.79
C LEU A 38 -2.27 -7.63 -21.59
N PHE A 39 -3.41 -8.20 -21.22
CA PHE A 39 -4.30 -7.60 -20.23
C PHE A 39 -4.35 -8.36 -18.90
N VAL A 40 -4.53 -7.57 -17.84
CA VAL A 40 -4.91 -8.04 -16.50
C VAL A 40 -6.35 -7.67 -16.25
N ASN A 41 -7.23 -8.65 -16.03
CA ASN A 41 -8.64 -8.41 -15.77
C ASN A 41 -8.90 -8.10 -14.29
N MET A 42 -9.81 -7.15 -14.04
CA MET A 42 -10.41 -6.93 -12.73
C MET A 42 -11.88 -7.33 -12.82
N GLY A 43 -12.21 -8.51 -12.29
CA GLY A 43 -13.56 -9.05 -12.44
C GLY A 43 -14.58 -8.47 -11.45
N SER A 44 -15.84 -8.43 -11.89
CA SER A 44 -16.98 -7.93 -11.12
C SER A 44 -17.81 -9.03 -10.44
N SER A 45 -17.63 -10.30 -10.85
CA SER A 45 -18.32 -11.45 -10.29
C SER A 45 -17.39 -12.65 -10.13
N ARG A 46 -17.74 -13.55 -9.20
CA ARG A 46 -17.03 -14.81 -8.94
C ARG A 46 -17.81 -16.04 -9.39
N SER A 47 -18.98 -15.87 -10.04
CA SER A 47 -19.74 -17.03 -10.53
C SER A 47 -18.98 -17.78 -11.63
N GLU A 48 -19.06 -19.10 -11.66
CA GLU A 48 -18.40 -19.93 -12.68
C GLU A 48 -18.83 -19.52 -14.10
N GLU A 49 -20.10 -19.20 -14.31
CA GLU A 49 -20.62 -18.74 -15.60
C GLU A 49 -19.91 -17.47 -16.06
N TYR A 50 -19.83 -16.44 -15.20
CA TYR A 50 -19.14 -15.18 -15.50
C TYR A 50 -17.64 -15.40 -15.76
N LEU A 51 -16.96 -16.15 -14.87
CA LEU A 51 -15.53 -16.39 -15.00
C LEU A 51 -15.19 -17.11 -16.30
N THR A 52 -15.98 -18.13 -16.66
CA THR A 52 -15.81 -18.88 -17.92
C THR A 52 -16.02 -17.97 -19.12
N GLN A 53 -17.10 -17.19 -19.11
CA GLN A 53 -17.46 -16.29 -20.21
C GLN A 53 -16.36 -15.25 -20.47
N VAL A 54 -15.89 -14.54 -19.43
CA VAL A 54 -14.87 -13.49 -19.62
C VAL A 54 -13.50 -14.05 -20.06
N MET A 55 -13.17 -15.29 -19.66
CA MET A 55 -11.95 -15.95 -20.16
C MET A 55 -12.06 -16.32 -21.64
N GLU A 56 -13.23 -16.80 -22.06
CA GLU A 56 -13.49 -17.14 -23.46
C GLU A 56 -13.52 -15.92 -24.35
N ASP A 57 -14.11 -14.81 -23.89
CA ASP A 57 -14.24 -13.58 -24.67
C ASP A 57 -12.90 -12.84 -24.79
N TYR A 58 -12.20 -12.63 -23.68
CA TYR A 58 -11.07 -11.70 -23.64
C TYR A 58 -9.69 -12.37 -23.55
N LYS A 59 -9.57 -13.63 -23.19
CA LYS A 59 -8.33 -14.43 -23.22
C LYS A 59 -7.16 -13.79 -22.49
N PHE A 60 -7.44 -13.06 -21.40
CA PHE A 60 -6.46 -12.27 -20.64
C PHE A 60 -5.34 -13.13 -20.02
N ALA A 61 -4.18 -12.49 -19.82
CA ALA A 61 -2.98 -13.13 -19.24
C ALA A 61 -3.05 -13.32 -17.73
N ALA A 62 -3.70 -12.39 -17.06
CA ALA A 62 -3.70 -12.30 -15.61
C ALA A 62 -5.01 -11.73 -15.08
N VAL A 63 -5.23 -11.89 -13.78
CA VAL A 63 -6.35 -11.31 -13.05
C VAL A 63 -5.91 -10.69 -11.73
N ARG A 64 -6.65 -9.69 -11.28
CA ARG A 64 -6.61 -9.19 -9.91
C ARG A 64 -8.02 -8.91 -9.44
N TYR A 65 -8.51 -9.67 -8.50
CA TYR A 65 -9.83 -9.48 -7.87
C TYR A 65 -9.66 -8.80 -6.51
N ALA A 66 -10.70 -8.11 -6.06
CA ALA A 66 -10.73 -7.66 -4.68
C ALA A 66 -10.66 -8.87 -3.73
N PRO A 67 -10.03 -8.78 -2.54
CA PRO A 67 -10.01 -9.88 -1.59
C PRO A 67 -11.45 -10.26 -1.15
N GLY A 68 -11.64 -11.53 -0.83
CA GLY A 68 -12.86 -12.11 -0.30
C GLY A 68 -12.49 -13.17 0.74
N LEU A 69 -13.46 -13.94 1.24
CA LEU A 69 -13.15 -15.08 2.11
C LEU A 69 -12.29 -16.11 1.36
N ALA A 70 -11.35 -16.73 2.06
CA ALA A 70 -10.41 -17.68 1.48
C ALA A 70 -11.11 -18.80 0.71
N ALA A 71 -12.25 -19.30 1.21
CA ALA A 71 -13.04 -20.33 0.56
C ALA A 71 -13.57 -19.89 -0.81
N ASP A 72 -14.02 -18.62 -0.93
CA ASP A 72 -14.59 -18.07 -2.17
C ASP A 72 -13.46 -17.74 -3.18
N ILE A 73 -12.33 -17.24 -2.69
CA ILE A 73 -11.16 -16.94 -3.52
C ILE A 73 -10.55 -18.24 -4.05
N TRP A 74 -10.47 -19.29 -3.24
CA TRP A 74 -10.01 -20.60 -3.69
C TRP A 74 -10.86 -21.13 -4.85
N GLU A 75 -12.19 -21.10 -4.73
CA GLU A 75 -13.11 -21.55 -5.79
C GLU A 75 -12.96 -20.72 -7.06
N GLN A 76 -12.94 -19.39 -6.93
CA GLN A 76 -12.69 -18.47 -8.04
C GLN A 76 -11.40 -18.85 -8.79
N ASN A 77 -10.30 -18.99 -8.06
CA ASN A 77 -8.99 -19.22 -8.65
C ASN A 77 -8.85 -20.62 -9.23
N TYR A 78 -9.50 -21.61 -8.63
CA TYR A 78 -9.60 -22.96 -9.18
C TYR A 78 -10.32 -22.98 -10.54
N ILE A 79 -11.45 -22.27 -10.67
CA ILE A 79 -12.18 -22.13 -11.94
C ILE A 79 -11.28 -21.44 -12.97
N LEU A 80 -10.63 -20.33 -12.60
CA LEU A 80 -9.74 -19.58 -13.49
C LEU A 80 -8.59 -20.46 -14.02
N GLN A 81 -7.93 -21.25 -13.17
CA GLN A 81 -6.80 -22.09 -13.60
C GLN A 81 -7.26 -23.30 -14.40
N THR A 82 -8.36 -23.95 -14.02
CA THR A 82 -8.79 -25.20 -14.68
C THR A 82 -9.50 -24.96 -16.01
N LYS A 83 -10.20 -23.84 -16.16
CA LYS A 83 -10.95 -23.50 -17.39
C LYS A 83 -10.13 -22.69 -18.41
N SER A 84 -9.03 -22.05 -18.02
CA SER A 84 -8.22 -21.25 -18.94
C SER A 84 -7.45 -22.13 -19.95
N LYS A 85 -7.38 -21.69 -21.21
CA LYS A 85 -6.53 -22.35 -22.22
C LYS A 85 -5.05 -22.21 -21.91
N ILE A 86 -4.61 -21.03 -21.50
CA ILE A 86 -3.25 -20.72 -21.07
C ILE A 86 -3.29 -20.41 -19.55
N PRO A 87 -2.38 -20.97 -18.73
CA PRO A 87 -2.36 -20.68 -17.30
C PRO A 87 -2.40 -19.18 -16.99
N ILE A 88 -3.13 -18.78 -15.95
CA ILE A 88 -3.36 -17.38 -15.60
C ILE A 88 -2.41 -16.95 -14.46
N LEU A 89 -1.86 -15.74 -14.53
CA LEU A 89 -1.26 -15.08 -13.38
C LEU A 89 -2.38 -14.51 -12.50
N ILE A 90 -2.45 -14.93 -11.26
CA ILE A 90 -3.47 -14.47 -10.29
C ILE A 90 -2.77 -13.60 -9.25
N ALA A 91 -3.02 -12.29 -9.33
CA ALA A 91 -2.34 -11.30 -8.51
C ALA A 91 -3.15 -10.87 -7.29
N ALA A 92 -2.46 -10.56 -6.20
CA ALA A 92 -3.00 -9.96 -4.99
C ALA A 92 -2.15 -8.76 -4.55
N ASN A 93 -2.70 -7.89 -3.67
CA ASN A 93 -1.95 -6.79 -3.05
C ASN A 93 -1.51 -7.19 -1.63
N THR A 94 -0.39 -7.87 -1.50
CA THR A 94 0.05 -8.45 -0.23
C THR A 94 1.02 -7.54 0.55
N GLU A 95 0.84 -6.22 0.45
CA GLU A 95 1.68 -5.20 1.08
C GLU A 95 1.71 -5.30 2.61
N SER A 96 0.61 -5.73 3.23
CA SER A 96 0.45 -5.80 4.69
C SER A 96 0.25 -7.23 5.24
N GLY A 97 0.30 -8.24 4.38
CA GLY A 97 0.12 -9.67 4.73
C GLY A 97 -0.80 -10.41 3.78
N GLY A 98 -1.21 -11.61 4.17
CA GLY A 98 -2.15 -12.45 3.41
C GLY A 98 -3.55 -11.86 3.27
N ASN A 99 -3.92 -10.92 4.14
CA ASN A 99 -5.17 -10.17 4.07
C ASN A 99 -5.35 -9.42 2.74
N GLY A 100 -4.31 -9.20 1.97
CA GLY A 100 -4.37 -8.62 0.62
C GLY A 100 -4.85 -9.60 -0.45
N ALA A 101 -4.77 -10.90 -0.21
CA ALA A 101 -5.33 -11.96 -1.04
C ALA A 101 -6.72 -12.39 -0.55
N VAL A 102 -6.89 -12.59 0.76
CA VAL A 102 -8.12 -13.08 1.39
C VAL A 102 -8.45 -12.26 2.64
N THR A 103 -9.72 -11.93 2.86
CA THR A 103 -10.14 -11.04 3.96
C THR A 103 -9.97 -11.65 5.36
N ASP A 104 -9.96 -12.98 5.45
CA ASP A 104 -9.70 -13.77 6.64
C ASP A 104 -8.21 -14.18 6.78
N GLY A 105 -7.35 -13.68 5.90
CA GLY A 105 -5.90 -13.82 6.00
C GLY A 105 -5.28 -12.91 7.06
N THR A 106 -4.04 -13.22 7.41
CA THR A 106 -3.30 -12.48 8.44
C THR A 106 -2.88 -11.10 7.97
N LYS A 107 -3.30 -10.05 8.66
CA LYS A 107 -2.71 -8.73 8.54
C LYS A 107 -1.59 -8.59 9.58
N ILE A 108 -0.37 -8.33 9.11
CA ILE A 108 0.81 -8.11 9.98
C ILE A 108 1.00 -6.61 10.24
N GLY A 109 0.89 -5.82 9.21
CA GLY A 109 1.01 -4.37 9.23
C GLY A 109 1.58 -3.83 7.92
N ASP A 110 1.37 -2.55 7.69
CA ASP A 110 1.93 -1.87 6.53
C ASP A 110 3.47 -1.77 6.64
N GLU A 111 4.15 -1.57 5.54
CA GLU A 111 5.63 -1.62 5.46
C GLU A 111 6.33 -0.68 6.46
N VAL A 112 5.78 0.53 6.71
CA VAL A 112 6.34 1.46 7.70
C VAL A 112 6.31 0.89 9.13
N LYS A 113 5.28 0.12 9.48
CA LYS A 113 5.18 -0.57 10.77
C LYS A 113 6.23 -1.68 10.90
N ILE A 114 6.41 -2.46 9.84
CA ILE A 114 7.44 -3.50 9.79
C ILE A 114 8.83 -2.88 9.94
N ALA A 115 9.10 -1.81 9.20
CA ALA A 115 10.36 -1.10 9.27
C ALA A 115 10.65 -0.51 10.66
N ALA A 116 9.60 -0.08 11.38
CA ALA A 116 9.73 0.45 12.73
C ALA A 116 10.16 -0.61 13.77
N THR A 117 10.04 -1.89 13.49
CA THR A 117 10.62 -2.96 14.34
C THR A 117 12.15 -2.92 14.37
N ASN A 118 12.76 -2.26 13.39
CA ASN A 118 14.22 -2.20 13.17
C ASN A 118 14.89 -3.59 13.08
N ASP A 119 14.16 -4.59 12.59
CA ASP A 119 14.62 -5.97 12.42
C ASP A 119 14.18 -6.50 11.04
N PRO A 120 15.11 -6.68 10.08
CA PRO A 120 14.79 -7.14 8.72
C PRO A 120 14.09 -8.49 8.65
N ARG A 121 14.22 -9.33 9.70
CA ARG A 121 13.51 -10.60 9.79
C ARG A 121 12.01 -10.44 9.61
N TYR A 122 11.40 -9.34 10.10
CA TYR A 122 9.96 -9.15 9.97
C TYR A 122 9.52 -8.76 8.57
N ALA A 123 10.40 -8.19 7.75
CA ALA A 123 10.12 -8.01 6.33
C ALA A 123 10.10 -9.37 5.59
N TYR A 124 11.01 -10.27 5.93
CA TYR A 124 10.97 -11.65 5.43
C TYR A 124 9.70 -12.38 5.87
N GLU A 125 9.35 -12.31 7.16
CA GLU A 125 8.13 -12.95 7.69
C GLU A 125 6.86 -12.39 7.05
N LEU A 126 6.80 -11.08 6.80
CA LEU A 126 5.70 -10.47 6.05
C LEU A 126 5.57 -11.12 4.66
N GLY A 127 6.67 -11.19 3.90
CA GLY A 127 6.68 -11.82 2.58
C GLY A 127 6.34 -13.32 2.63
N ARG A 128 6.88 -14.05 3.61
CA ARG A 128 6.66 -15.50 3.80
C ARG A 128 5.19 -15.81 4.11
N ILE A 129 4.61 -15.15 5.10
CA ILE A 129 3.21 -15.38 5.50
C ILE A 129 2.26 -14.95 4.38
N ALA A 130 2.50 -13.78 3.79
CA ALA A 130 1.74 -13.34 2.63
C ALA A 130 1.81 -14.32 1.47
N GLY A 131 3.01 -14.88 1.22
CA GLY A 131 3.24 -15.89 0.19
C GLY A 131 2.51 -17.20 0.47
N ILE A 132 2.58 -17.72 1.70
CA ILE A 132 1.87 -18.94 2.11
C ILE A 132 0.37 -18.79 1.92
N GLU A 133 -0.23 -17.73 2.49
CA GLU A 133 -1.67 -17.54 2.47
C GLU A 133 -2.19 -17.23 1.04
N ALA A 134 -1.47 -16.44 0.25
CA ALA A 134 -1.84 -16.14 -1.12
C ALA A 134 -1.71 -17.37 -2.04
N SER A 135 -0.61 -18.13 -1.94
CA SER A 135 -0.42 -19.34 -2.75
C SER A 135 -1.41 -20.44 -2.39
N ALA A 136 -1.77 -20.58 -1.12
CA ALA A 136 -2.77 -21.55 -0.66
C ALA A 136 -4.10 -21.41 -1.41
N VAL A 137 -4.53 -20.19 -1.70
CA VAL A 137 -5.75 -19.92 -2.47
C VAL A 137 -5.50 -19.77 -3.98
N GLY A 138 -4.32 -20.15 -4.47
CA GLY A 138 -3.99 -20.19 -5.90
C GLY A 138 -3.53 -18.85 -6.49
N CYS A 139 -3.26 -17.80 -5.70
CA CYS A 139 -2.52 -16.65 -6.18
C CYS A 139 -1.07 -17.05 -6.48
N ASN A 140 -0.48 -16.42 -7.51
CA ASN A 140 0.88 -16.70 -7.96
C ASN A 140 1.65 -15.44 -8.37
N ALA A 141 1.05 -14.27 -8.16
CA ALA A 141 1.66 -12.96 -8.33
C ALA A 141 1.23 -12.00 -7.21
N SER A 142 2.07 -11.01 -6.92
CA SER A 142 1.79 -9.95 -5.94
C SER A 142 2.23 -8.60 -6.47
N PHE A 143 1.43 -7.56 -6.24
CA PHE A 143 1.78 -6.16 -6.50
C PHE A 143 2.43 -5.52 -5.26
N ALA A 144 3.54 -6.11 -4.83
CA ALA A 144 4.43 -5.71 -3.74
C ALA A 144 5.84 -6.28 -4.02
N PRO A 145 6.89 -5.79 -3.35
CA PRO A 145 6.94 -4.75 -2.34
C PRO A 145 6.85 -3.33 -2.92
N ILE A 146 6.59 -2.35 -2.05
CA ILE A 146 6.71 -0.94 -2.39
C ILE A 146 8.15 -0.50 -2.13
N MET A 147 8.78 0.08 -3.16
CA MET A 147 10.18 0.52 -3.11
C MET A 147 10.32 2.04 -3.11
N ASP A 148 9.21 2.74 -2.86
CA ASP A 148 9.14 4.19 -2.83
C ASP A 148 9.78 4.77 -1.55
N LEU A 149 10.30 5.99 -1.65
CA LEU A 149 10.99 6.67 -0.56
C LEU A 149 10.09 7.74 0.07
N SER A 150 9.90 7.71 1.38
CA SER A 150 9.18 8.77 2.10
C SER A 150 10.03 10.03 2.24
N ARG A 151 10.23 10.77 1.15
CA ARG A 151 10.98 12.02 1.11
C ARG A 151 10.10 13.26 1.37
N ASN A 152 8.80 13.13 1.10
CA ASN A 152 7.82 14.17 1.34
C ASN A 152 6.69 13.63 2.24
N TRP A 153 6.69 14.05 3.49
CA TRP A 153 5.67 13.64 4.47
C TRP A 153 4.24 14.04 4.08
N ARG A 154 4.08 14.96 3.10
CA ARG A 154 2.77 15.36 2.57
C ARG A 154 2.23 14.42 1.49
N ASN A 155 3.06 13.50 0.99
CA ASN A 155 2.57 12.52 0.01
C ASN A 155 1.58 11.55 0.68
N PRO A 156 0.28 11.55 0.29
CA PRO A 156 -0.74 10.77 0.99
C PRO A 156 -0.75 9.30 0.60
N ILE A 157 -0.03 8.91 -0.45
CA ILE A 157 -0.05 7.55 -1.00
C ILE A 157 1.04 6.67 -0.37
N ILE A 158 2.22 7.27 -0.12
CA ILE A 158 3.38 6.52 0.39
C ILE A 158 3.45 6.52 1.93
N ALA A 159 2.67 7.35 2.62
CA ALA A 159 2.73 7.59 4.06
C ALA A 159 2.93 6.34 4.94
N ASN A 160 2.10 5.30 4.77
CA ASN A 160 2.22 4.01 5.48
C ASN A 160 2.85 2.93 4.61
N ARG A 161 2.85 3.13 3.30
CA ARG A 161 3.20 2.16 2.27
C ARG A 161 4.65 2.36 1.84
N THR A 162 5.57 2.34 2.81
CA THR A 162 7.01 2.52 2.56
C THR A 162 7.83 1.86 3.65
N TRP A 163 8.98 1.31 3.28
CA TRP A 163 9.99 0.87 4.25
C TRP A 163 10.70 2.04 4.96
N GLY A 164 10.64 3.26 4.40
CA GLY A 164 11.25 4.43 5.03
C GLY A 164 11.74 5.49 4.05
N ALA A 165 12.59 6.37 4.57
CA ALA A 165 13.21 7.47 3.83
C ALA A 165 14.64 7.16 3.36
N GLU A 166 15.28 6.13 3.93
CA GLU A 166 16.69 5.80 3.69
C GLU A 166 16.84 4.66 2.68
N VAL A 167 17.64 4.89 1.65
CA VAL A 167 17.86 3.99 0.50
C VAL A 167 18.27 2.59 0.96
N GLU A 168 19.27 2.49 1.86
CA GLU A 168 19.77 1.19 2.34
C GLU A 168 18.70 0.39 3.08
N GLN A 169 17.84 1.06 3.85
CA GLN A 169 16.75 0.41 4.57
C GLN A 169 15.72 -0.15 3.59
N VAL A 170 15.33 0.64 2.58
CA VAL A 170 14.39 0.20 1.54
C VAL A 170 14.96 -0.99 0.78
N ILE A 171 16.24 -0.97 0.38
CA ILE A 171 16.90 -2.10 -0.29
C ILE A 171 16.86 -3.35 0.59
N THR A 172 17.28 -3.23 1.84
CA THR A 172 17.40 -4.37 2.75
C THR A 172 16.03 -5.02 2.99
N LEU A 173 15.02 -4.22 3.33
CA LEU A 173 13.68 -4.74 3.67
C LEU A 173 12.93 -5.25 2.44
N SER A 174 13.07 -4.59 1.28
CA SER A 174 12.49 -5.08 0.02
C SER A 174 13.08 -6.41 -0.43
N LYS A 175 14.40 -6.61 -0.27
CA LYS A 175 15.05 -7.90 -0.57
C LYS A 175 14.54 -9.02 0.34
N GLU A 176 14.39 -8.75 1.62
CA GLU A 176 13.88 -9.74 2.57
C GLU A 176 12.42 -10.09 2.30
N TYR A 177 11.56 -9.10 2.04
CA TYR A 177 10.19 -9.35 1.60
C TYR A 177 10.14 -10.18 0.32
N MET A 178 10.92 -9.76 -0.70
CA MET A 178 11.00 -10.48 -1.99
C MET A 178 11.43 -11.93 -1.80
N ARG A 179 12.40 -12.20 -0.95
CA ARG A 179 12.87 -13.56 -0.62
C ARG A 179 11.74 -14.39 -0.02
N GLY A 180 11.07 -13.86 1.02
CA GLY A 180 10.00 -14.56 1.72
C GLY A 180 8.82 -14.93 0.81
N ILE A 181 8.39 -14.00 -0.05
CA ILE A 181 7.25 -14.23 -0.94
C ILE A 181 7.60 -15.18 -2.11
N MET A 182 8.81 -15.06 -2.67
CA MET A 182 9.25 -15.90 -3.79
C MET A 182 9.48 -17.35 -3.39
N GLU A 183 9.95 -17.63 -2.18
CA GLU A 183 10.10 -18.97 -1.62
C GLU A 183 8.76 -19.73 -1.55
N ASN A 184 7.64 -19.01 -1.60
CA ASN A 184 6.28 -19.56 -1.60
C ASN A 184 5.59 -19.51 -2.97
N GLY A 185 6.36 -19.41 -4.06
CA GLY A 185 5.85 -19.51 -5.42
C GLY A 185 5.08 -18.29 -5.94
N ILE A 186 5.28 -17.11 -5.36
CA ILE A 186 4.65 -15.87 -5.80
C ILE A 186 5.66 -14.99 -6.54
N ILE A 187 5.26 -14.47 -7.70
CA ILE A 187 6.01 -13.47 -8.47
C ILE A 187 5.72 -12.08 -7.90
N PRO A 188 6.69 -11.39 -7.28
CA PRO A 188 6.53 -9.99 -6.86
C PRO A 188 6.65 -9.05 -8.06
N PHE A 189 5.77 -8.04 -8.11
CA PHE A 189 5.87 -6.85 -8.95
C PHE A 189 6.12 -5.65 -8.05
N ALA A 190 7.39 -5.29 -7.92
CA ALA A 190 7.79 -4.16 -7.08
C ALA A 190 7.38 -2.82 -7.70
N LYS A 191 7.08 -1.81 -6.88
CA LYS A 191 6.42 -0.57 -7.33
C LYS A 191 6.84 0.65 -6.51
N HIS A 192 6.63 1.85 -7.04
CA HIS A 192 6.10 2.25 -8.36
C HIS A 192 7.23 2.88 -9.19
N PHE A 193 7.72 2.21 -10.22
CA PHE A 193 8.77 2.80 -11.07
C PHE A 193 8.26 4.08 -11.75
N PRO A 194 9.00 5.20 -11.80
CA PRO A 194 10.41 5.40 -11.39
C PRO A 194 10.63 5.84 -9.94
N GLY A 195 9.61 5.84 -9.10
CA GLY A 195 9.67 6.14 -7.67
C GLY A 195 8.76 7.27 -7.24
N ASP A 196 7.86 6.97 -6.30
CA ASP A 196 6.93 7.89 -5.65
C ASP A 196 7.47 8.37 -4.29
N GLY A 197 6.71 9.26 -3.61
CA GLY A 197 7.02 9.81 -2.30
C GLY A 197 7.77 11.15 -2.34
N ILE A 198 7.86 11.78 -3.51
CA ILE A 198 8.51 13.08 -3.73
C ILE A 198 7.49 14.21 -3.87
N ASP A 199 6.50 14.05 -4.74
CA ASP A 199 5.41 15.02 -4.93
C ASP A 199 4.34 14.82 -3.84
N GLU A 200 3.64 15.90 -3.45
CA GLU A 200 2.52 15.83 -2.50
C GLU A 200 1.19 15.45 -3.16
N ARG A 201 1.15 15.35 -4.48
CA ARG A 201 -0.03 14.97 -5.24
C ARG A 201 -0.08 13.46 -5.43
N ASP A 202 -1.30 12.96 -5.46
CA ASP A 202 -1.61 11.56 -5.72
C ASP A 202 -1.76 11.31 -7.22
N HIS A 203 -0.96 10.43 -7.80
CA HIS A 203 -1.04 10.06 -9.22
C HIS A 203 -2.33 9.29 -9.59
N HIS A 204 -3.12 8.85 -8.60
CA HIS A 204 -4.49 8.40 -8.85
C HIS A 204 -5.41 9.53 -9.33
N LEU A 205 -5.15 10.77 -8.88
CA LEU A 205 -6.04 11.91 -9.03
C LEU A 205 -5.45 13.05 -9.85
N SER A 206 -4.15 13.06 -10.12
CA SER A 206 -3.43 14.14 -10.79
C SER A 206 -2.11 13.65 -11.39
N PHE A 207 -1.39 14.52 -12.10
CA PHE A 207 0.01 14.29 -12.42
C PHE A 207 0.88 14.42 -11.15
N ALA A 208 1.84 13.52 -11.00
CA ALA A 208 2.79 13.51 -9.89
C ALA A 208 4.22 13.37 -10.46
N PRO A 209 4.97 14.46 -10.68
CA PRO A 209 6.34 14.40 -11.17
C PRO A 209 7.32 14.10 -10.04
N ASN A 210 8.35 13.35 -10.38
CA ASN A 210 9.57 13.26 -9.61
C ASN A 210 10.63 14.16 -10.28
N PRO A 211 10.94 15.33 -9.71
CA PRO A 211 11.79 16.35 -10.36
C PRO A 211 13.29 16.17 -10.10
N MET A 212 13.73 15.00 -9.64
CA MET A 212 15.14 14.72 -9.40
C MET A 212 15.96 14.81 -10.70
N SER A 213 17.18 15.32 -10.61
CA SER A 213 18.18 15.16 -11.65
C SER A 213 18.53 13.69 -11.83
N LYS A 214 19.13 13.31 -12.96
CA LYS A 214 19.55 11.94 -13.21
C LYS A 214 20.52 11.42 -12.14
N SER A 215 21.46 12.27 -11.69
CA SER A 215 22.41 11.91 -10.65
C SER A 215 21.72 11.62 -9.32
N GLU A 216 20.84 12.51 -8.86
CA GLU A 216 20.07 12.32 -7.62
C GLU A 216 19.17 11.08 -7.69
N TRP A 217 18.52 10.87 -8.83
CA TRP A 217 17.68 9.71 -9.04
C TRP A 217 18.49 8.40 -9.02
N MET A 218 19.66 8.37 -9.67
CA MET A 218 20.56 7.21 -9.68
C MET A 218 21.13 6.89 -8.30
N GLU A 219 21.38 7.90 -7.45
CA GLU A 219 21.86 7.71 -6.08
C GLU A 219 20.77 7.25 -5.11
N THR A 220 19.49 7.35 -5.51
CA THR A 220 18.33 7.02 -4.70
C THR A 220 17.51 5.87 -5.32
N PHE A 221 16.48 6.18 -6.07
CA PHE A 221 15.61 5.17 -6.70
C PHE A 221 16.36 4.27 -7.67
N GLY A 222 17.22 4.84 -8.50
CA GLY A 222 18.04 4.06 -9.45
C GLY A 222 18.86 3.00 -8.75
N ARG A 223 19.47 3.33 -7.61
CA ARG A 223 20.23 2.39 -6.78
C ARG A 223 19.33 1.28 -6.21
N ILE A 224 18.13 1.62 -5.73
CA ILE A 224 17.18 0.61 -5.24
C ILE A 224 16.84 -0.37 -6.37
N TYR A 225 16.52 0.13 -7.57
CA TYR A 225 16.21 -0.72 -8.71
C TYR A 225 17.39 -1.59 -9.12
N VAL A 226 18.61 -1.07 -9.20
CA VAL A 226 19.81 -1.85 -9.53
C VAL A 226 19.99 -3.02 -8.55
N GLU A 227 19.93 -2.74 -7.25
CA GLU A 227 20.09 -3.74 -6.20
C GLU A 227 19.00 -4.85 -6.22
N MET A 228 17.77 -4.48 -6.56
CA MET A 228 16.66 -5.42 -6.69
C MET A 228 16.74 -6.22 -7.99
N ILE A 229 17.20 -5.62 -9.09
CA ILE A 229 17.46 -6.30 -10.37
C ILE A 229 18.57 -7.34 -10.19
N GLU A 230 19.66 -6.98 -9.51
CA GLU A 230 20.75 -7.91 -9.18
C GLU A 230 20.29 -9.06 -8.28
N ALA A 231 19.36 -8.80 -7.36
CA ALA A 231 18.71 -9.81 -6.54
C ALA A 231 17.74 -10.71 -7.33
N GLY A 232 17.41 -10.37 -8.58
CA GLY A 232 16.58 -11.17 -9.48
C GLY A 232 15.10 -10.82 -9.44
N LEU A 233 14.75 -9.57 -9.24
CA LEU A 233 13.36 -9.06 -9.25
C LEU A 233 12.65 -9.41 -10.56
N PRO A 234 11.56 -10.21 -10.53
CA PRO A 234 10.93 -10.72 -11.74
C PRO A 234 9.89 -9.76 -12.34
N GLY A 235 9.27 -8.91 -11.56
CA GLY A 235 8.22 -7.98 -11.98
C GLY A 235 8.43 -6.55 -11.46
N ILE A 236 8.11 -5.56 -12.27
CA ILE A 236 8.04 -4.13 -11.89
C ILE A 236 6.69 -3.58 -12.31
N MET A 237 6.07 -2.76 -11.45
CA MET A 237 4.91 -1.96 -11.81
C MET A 237 5.38 -0.54 -12.16
N ALA A 238 5.08 -0.11 -13.39
CA ALA A 238 5.34 1.25 -13.86
C ALA A 238 4.21 2.18 -13.39
N GLY A 239 4.54 3.12 -12.53
CA GLY A 239 3.62 4.16 -12.05
C GLY A 239 3.32 5.21 -13.12
N HIS A 240 2.25 5.99 -12.89
CA HIS A 240 1.92 7.13 -13.76
C HIS A 240 2.64 8.39 -13.28
N ILE A 241 3.97 8.26 -13.15
CA ILE A 241 4.86 9.26 -12.57
C ILE A 241 5.81 9.77 -13.65
N HIS A 242 5.91 11.10 -13.77
CA HIS A 242 6.83 11.74 -14.70
C HIS A 242 8.22 11.87 -14.08
N LEU A 243 9.26 11.75 -14.89
CA LEU A 243 10.66 11.95 -14.49
C LEU A 243 11.34 12.98 -15.42
N PRO A 244 10.83 14.23 -15.43
CA PRO A 244 11.12 15.18 -16.51
C PRO A 244 12.58 15.58 -16.63
N ASN A 245 13.30 15.75 -15.52
CA ASN A 245 14.71 16.16 -15.56
C ASN A 245 15.61 15.04 -16.09
N VAL A 246 15.31 13.79 -15.73
CA VAL A 246 16.07 12.64 -16.28
C VAL A 246 15.84 12.51 -17.78
N GLU A 247 14.58 12.63 -18.24
CA GLU A 247 14.29 12.61 -19.68
C GLU A 247 14.99 13.76 -20.42
N LYS A 248 14.98 14.96 -19.85
CA LYS A 248 15.64 16.11 -20.44
C LYS A 248 17.15 15.97 -20.50
N GLU A 249 17.76 15.31 -19.53
CA GLU A 249 19.20 14.99 -19.56
C GLU A 249 19.52 13.91 -20.61
N MET A 250 18.64 12.93 -20.81
CA MET A 250 18.81 11.88 -21.83
C MET A 250 18.50 12.38 -23.24
N HIS A 251 17.50 13.26 -23.39
CA HIS A 251 16.99 13.81 -24.64
C HIS A 251 16.81 15.33 -24.55
N PRO A 252 17.90 16.13 -24.65
CA PRO A 252 17.84 17.58 -24.50
C PRO A 252 16.95 18.30 -25.50
N GLU A 253 16.67 17.68 -26.65
CA GLU A 253 15.82 18.21 -27.73
C GLU A 253 14.32 18.14 -27.43
N ARG A 254 13.86 17.27 -26.51
CA ARG A 254 12.43 17.12 -26.21
C ARG A 254 11.89 18.28 -25.40
N ASP A 255 10.66 18.66 -25.69
CA ASP A 255 9.92 19.62 -24.88
C ASP A 255 9.22 18.94 -23.69
N LEU A 256 8.94 19.71 -22.64
CA LEU A 256 8.23 19.19 -21.46
C LEU A 256 6.82 18.70 -21.79
N ASP A 257 6.18 19.34 -22.78
CA ASP A 257 4.83 18.98 -23.24
C ASP A 257 4.78 17.60 -23.94
N ASP A 258 5.92 17.07 -24.37
CA ASP A 258 6.03 15.75 -25.01
C ASP A 258 6.35 14.63 -24.01
N MET A 259 6.55 14.96 -22.73
CA MET A 259 6.93 13.99 -21.70
C MET A 259 5.70 13.28 -21.14
N LEU A 260 5.73 11.95 -21.22
CA LEU A 260 4.67 11.07 -20.71
C LEU A 260 5.07 10.44 -19.38
N PRO A 261 4.10 10.00 -18.55
CA PRO A 261 4.40 9.25 -17.34
C PRO A 261 5.07 7.92 -17.68
N ALA A 262 5.83 7.35 -16.73
CA ALA A 262 6.67 6.17 -16.95
C ALA A 262 5.92 5.01 -17.64
N SER A 263 4.68 4.73 -17.26
CA SER A 263 3.85 3.69 -17.87
C SER A 263 3.56 3.85 -19.37
N LEU A 264 3.83 5.05 -19.93
CA LEU A 264 3.64 5.40 -21.35
C LEU A 264 4.96 5.86 -22.01
N ASN A 265 6.10 5.72 -21.35
CA ASN A 265 7.33 6.41 -21.69
C ASN A 265 8.46 5.45 -22.09
N LYS A 266 8.77 5.40 -23.38
CA LYS A 266 9.81 4.53 -23.93
C LYS A 266 11.20 4.87 -23.41
N THR A 267 11.52 6.16 -23.20
CA THR A 267 12.81 6.56 -22.62
C THR A 267 13.00 5.99 -21.23
N LEU A 268 11.96 6.05 -20.40
CA LEU A 268 12.05 5.55 -19.02
C LEU A 268 12.02 4.02 -18.95
N LEU A 269 11.18 3.34 -19.75
CA LEU A 269 11.02 1.89 -19.67
C LEU A 269 12.07 1.12 -20.47
N ASP A 270 12.34 1.53 -21.72
CA ASP A 270 13.25 0.78 -22.60
C ASP A 270 14.70 1.28 -22.46
N GLU A 271 14.95 2.60 -22.55
CA GLU A 271 16.32 3.10 -22.54
C GLU A 271 16.92 3.14 -21.11
N LEU A 272 16.20 3.69 -20.13
CA LEU A 272 16.69 3.77 -18.75
C LEU A 272 16.57 2.42 -18.03
N LEU A 273 15.35 1.88 -17.84
CA LEU A 273 15.13 0.70 -17.00
C LEU A 273 15.72 -0.58 -17.63
N ARG A 274 15.40 -0.87 -18.92
CA ARG A 274 15.92 -2.07 -19.59
C ARG A 274 17.36 -1.87 -20.07
N GLY A 275 17.68 -0.69 -20.61
CA GLY A 275 18.99 -0.38 -21.20
C GLY A 275 20.05 -0.09 -20.15
N GLU A 276 19.95 1.02 -19.42
CA GLU A 276 20.99 1.45 -18.49
C GLU A 276 21.02 0.59 -17.22
N LEU A 277 19.84 0.26 -16.63
CA LEU A 277 19.77 -0.56 -15.42
C LEU A 277 19.80 -2.07 -15.70
N GLY A 278 19.67 -2.50 -16.96
CA GLY A 278 19.77 -3.91 -17.37
C GLY A 278 18.57 -4.77 -16.95
N TYR A 279 17.37 -4.23 -16.78
CA TYR A 279 16.22 -4.98 -16.34
C TYR A 279 15.68 -5.93 -17.42
N ASN A 280 15.73 -7.22 -17.15
CA ASN A 280 15.27 -8.30 -18.05
C ASN A 280 13.88 -8.85 -17.70
N GLY A 281 13.25 -8.45 -16.58
CA GLY A 281 11.96 -8.95 -16.12
C GLY A 281 10.74 -8.34 -16.84
N ALA A 282 9.54 -8.68 -16.37
CA ALA A 282 8.28 -8.16 -16.90
C ALA A 282 7.88 -6.84 -16.25
N ILE A 283 7.20 -5.99 -17.02
CA ILE A 283 6.68 -4.70 -16.56
C ILE A 283 5.16 -4.70 -16.72
N VAL A 284 4.43 -4.39 -15.65
CA VAL A 284 3.00 -4.13 -15.68
C VAL A 284 2.74 -2.63 -15.49
N THR A 285 1.72 -2.06 -16.13
CA THR A 285 1.30 -0.68 -15.82
C THR A 285 0.71 -0.62 -14.41
N ASP A 286 0.67 0.53 -13.79
CA ASP A 286 -0.29 0.80 -12.72
C ASP A 286 -1.71 0.86 -13.29
N ALA A 287 -2.72 1.04 -12.42
CA ALA A 287 -4.13 0.95 -12.80
C ALA A 287 -4.55 2.02 -13.82
N SER A 288 -5.02 1.58 -14.97
CA SER A 288 -5.26 2.41 -16.15
C SER A 288 -6.41 3.42 -16.04
N HIS A 289 -7.19 3.36 -14.97
CA HIS A 289 -8.25 4.34 -14.70
C HIS A 289 -7.77 5.54 -13.87
N MET A 290 -6.52 5.54 -13.42
CA MET A 290 -5.92 6.64 -12.68
C MET A 290 -5.72 7.87 -13.57
N VAL A 291 -5.97 9.06 -13.01
CA VAL A 291 -5.90 10.34 -13.76
C VAL A 291 -4.49 10.61 -14.29
N GLY A 292 -3.45 10.23 -13.56
CA GLY A 292 -2.06 10.33 -14.02
C GLY A 292 -1.80 9.64 -15.37
N MET A 293 -2.60 8.63 -15.73
CA MET A 293 -2.55 7.97 -17.03
C MET A 293 -3.60 8.52 -18.01
N THR A 294 -4.87 8.57 -17.57
CA THR A 294 -6.00 8.88 -18.47
C THR A 294 -6.00 10.33 -18.97
N ALA A 295 -5.35 11.24 -18.26
CA ALA A 295 -5.19 12.62 -18.69
C ALA A 295 -4.00 12.85 -19.65
N SER A 296 -3.19 11.80 -19.91
CA SER A 296 -1.99 11.92 -20.76
C SER A 296 -2.28 11.73 -22.24
N LEU A 297 -3.12 10.76 -22.60
CA LEU A 297 -3.47 10.42 -23.99
C LEU A 297 -4.92 9.92 -24.08
N PRO A 298 -5.57 10.05 -25.25
CA PRO A 298 -6.83 9.36 -25.53
C PRO A 298 -6.68 7.85 -25.35
N ARG A 299 -7.67 7.17 -24.74
CA ARG A 299 -7.54 5.74 -24.41
C ARG A 299 -7.20 4.85 -25.58
N ARG A 300 -7.73 5.13 -26.76
CA ARG A 300 -7.42 4.40 -28.00
C ARG A 300 -5.94 4.43 -28.38
N GLU A 301 -5.23 5.51 -28.06
CA GLU A 301 -3.80 5.66 -28.29
C GLU A 301 -2.98 5.16 -27.10
N LEU A 302 -3.48 5.41 -25.89
CA LEU A 302 -2.85 5.06 -24.63
C LEU A 302 -2.58 3.54 -24.51
N LEU A 303 -3.54 2.70 -24.91
CA LEU A 303 -3.44 1.23 -24.82
C LEU A 303 -2.23 0.67 -25.60
N PRO A 304 -2.12 0.86 -26.93
CA PRO A 304 -0.96 0.34 -27.67
C PRO A 304 0.34 1.06 -27.28
N THR A 305 0.29 2.35 -26.91
CA THR A 305 1.47 3.12 -26.48
C THR A 305 2.08 2.54 -25.21
N ALA A 306 1.28 2.10 -24.24
CA ALA A 306 1.80 1.50 -23.03
C ALA A 306 2.65 0.25 -23.31
N ILE A 307 2.19 -0.60 -24.21
CA ILE A 307 2.92 -1.83 -24.60
C ILE A 307 4.13 -1.48 -25.46
N GLU A 308 3.97 -0.60 -26.48
CA GLU A 308 5.08 -0.19 -27.35
C GLU A 308 6.20 0.51 -26.56
N SER A 309 5.85 1.24 -25.51
CA SER A 309 6.82 1.92 -24.65
C SER A 309 7.61 0.99 -23.74
N GLY A 310 7.17 -0.26 -23.54
CA GLY A 310 7.93 -1.24 -22.77
C GLY A 310 7.16 -1.99 -21.68
N CYS A 311 5.88 -1.67 -21.41
CA CYS A 311 5.03 -2.49 -20.55
C CYS A 311 4.68 -3.82 -21.24
N ASP A 312 4.57 -4.88 -20.48
CA ASP A 312 4.23 -6.22 -20.96
C ASP A 312 2.79 -6.62 -20.62
N LEU A 313 2.24 -6.00 -19.59
CA LEU A 313 0.88 -6.19 -19.11
C LEU A 313 0.21 -4.85 -18.85
N PHE A 314 -1.06 -4.74 -19.24
CA PHE A 314 -1.89 -3.56 -19.06
C PHE A 314 -2.94 -3.78 -17.95
N LEU A 315 -2.96 -2.93 -16.95
CA LEU A 315 -3.77 -3.07 -15.73
C LEU A 315 -4.74 -1.89 -15.63
N PHE A 316 -6.02 -1.98 -15.78
CA PHE A 316 -7.02 -2.98 -16.05
C PHE A 316 -7.83 -2.59 -17.30
N PHE A 317 -8.81 -3.42 -17.71
CA PHE A 317 -9.84 -2.98 -18.64
C PHE A 317 -10.65 -1.82 -18.03
N ASN A 318 -11.00 -0.84 -18.86
CA ASN A 318 -12.06 0.12 -18.56
C ASN A 318 -13.41 -0.40 -19.10
N ASP A 319 -13.43 -0.68 -20.38
CA ASP A 319 -14.44 -1.51 -21.03
C ASP A 319 -13.70 -2.57 -21.86
N PRO A 320 -13.88 -3.87 -21.59
CA PRO A 320 -13.04 -4.88 -22.22
C PRO A 320 -13.27 -5.01 -23.72
N ASP A 321 -14.50 -4.76 -24.24
CA ASP A 321 -14.79 -4.83 -25.67
C ASP A 321 -14.09 -3.69 -26.42
N GLU A 322 -14.14 -2.46 -25.88
CA GLU A 322 -13.46 -1.31 -26.46
C GLU A 322 -11.94 -1.45 -26.36
N ASP A 323 -11.44 -1.84 -25.19
CA ASP A 323 -10.00 -1.90 -24.93
C ASP A 323 -9.29 -2.95 -25.79
N VAL A 324 -9.87 -4.16 -25.90
CA VAL A 324 -9.33 -5.22 -26.78
C VAL A 324 -9.37 -4.77 -28.23
N LYS A 325 -10.48 -4.16 -28.67
CA LYS A 325 -10.61 -3.61 -30.03
C LYS A 325 -9.55 -2.55 -30.31
N TRP A 326 -9.36 -1.58 -29.43
CA TRP A 326 -8.40 -0.49 -29.64
C TRP A 326 -6.95 -0.95 -29.57
N MET A 327 -6.63 -1.91 -28.72
CA MET A 327 -5.30 -2.54 -28.68
C MET A 327 -5.01 -3.24 -30.02
N LYS A 328 -6.00 -3.99 -30.55
CA LYS A 328 -5.89 -4.68 -31.84
C LYS A 328 -5.76 -3.70 -33.01
N GLU A 329 -6.58 -2.63 -33.05
CA GLU A 329 -6.46 -1.56 -34.03
C GLU A 329 -5.08 -0.87 -33.96
N GLY A 330 -4.55 -0.66 -32.75
CA GLY A 330 -3.21 -0.10 -32.54
C GLY A 330 -2.12 -0.98 -33.14
N TYR A 331 -2.23 -2.29 -33.01
CA TYR A 331 -1.34 -3.27 -33.64
C TYR A 331 -1.50 -3.23 -35.19
N GLU A 332 -2.72 -3.31 -35.71
CA GLU A 332 -3.00 -3.30 -37.14
C GLU A 332 -2.53 -2.02 -37.83
N ASN A 333 -2.55 -0.88 -37.14
CA ASN A 333 -2.10 0.42 -37.62
C ASN A 333 -0.60 0.71 -37.35
N GLY A 334 0.12 -0.21 -36.74
CA GLY A 334 1.56 -0.10 -36.48
C GLY A 334 1.95 0.79 -35.29
N LEU A 335 0.99 1.16 -34.41
CA LEU A 335 1.29 1.82 -33.13
C LEU A 335 1.88 0.83 -32.11
N LEU A 336 1.54 -0.43 -32.22
CA LEU A 336 2.17 -1.55 -31.50
C LEU A 336 2.89 -2.42 -32.53
N SER A 337 4.20 -2.54 -32.42
CA SER A 337 5.02 -3.33 -33.34
C SER A 337 4.95 -4.83 -33.05
N ASP A 338 5.17 -5.67 -34.10
CA ASP A 338 5.29 -7.12 -33.97
C ASP A 338 6.37 -7.52 -32.96
N GLU A 339 7.52 -6.85 -33.02
CA GLU A 339 8.66 -7.12 -32.15
C GLU A 339 8.29 -6.92 -30.68
N ARG A 340 7.59 -5.81 -30.39
CA ARG A 340 7.22 -5.47 -29.01
C ARG A 340 6.08 -6.37 -28.48
N LEU A 341 5.09 -6.68 -29.34
CA LEU A 341 4.04 -7.64 -28.99
C LEU A 341 4.65 -9.01 -28.64
N HIS A 342 5.53 -9.51 -29.50
CA HIS A 342 6.19 -10.80 -29.31
C HIS A 342 7.06 -10.81 -28.03
N ASP A 343 7.82 -9.74 -27.76
CA ASP A 343 8.65 -9.64 -26.56
C ASP A 343 7.79 -9.56 -25.27
N ALA A 344 6.64 -8.83 -25.29
CA ALA A 344 5.71 -8.80 -24.17
C ALA A 344 5.16 -10.19 -23.81
N LEU A 345 4.76 -10.93 -24.85
CA LEU A 345 4.27 -12.31 -24.68
C LEU A 345 5.35 -13.23 -24.13
N ARG A 346 6.59 -13.14 -24.62
CA ARG A 346 7.72 -13.92 -24.11
C ARG A 346 7.98 -13.65 -22.63
N ARG A 347 7.92 -12.38 -22.20
CA ARG A 347 8.11 -12.00 -20.80
C ARG A 347 7.01 -12.55 -19.91
N THR A 348 5.76 -12.38 -20.31
CA THR A 348 4.59 -12.83 -19.53
C THR A 348 4.51 -14.36 -19.46
N LEU A 349 4.67 -15.06 -20.59
CA LEU A 349 4.71 -16.52 -20.61
C LEU A 349 5.96 -17.06 -19.90
N GLY A 350 7.07 -16.33 -20.00
CA GLY A 350 8.28 -16.64 -19.25
C GLY A 350 8.07 -16.65 -17.74
N LEU A 351 7.28 -15.71 -17.18
CA LEU A 351 6.90 -15.75 -15.77
C LEU A 351 6.04 -16.98 -15.44
N LYS A 352 5.07 -17.32 -16.30
CA LYS A 352 4.26 -18.54 -16.15
C LYS A 352 5.11 -19.80 -16.18
N ALA A 353 6.10 -19.85 -17.07
CA ALA A 353 7.04 -20.97 -17.16
C ALA A 353 7.98 -21.04 -15.94
N LYS A 354 8.46 -19.88 -15.43
CA LYS A 354 9.25 -19.78 -14.19
C LYS A 354 8.50 -20.35 -12.98
N LEU A 355 7.20 -20.13 -12.89
CA LEU A 355 6.31 -20.71 -11.87
C LEU A 355 6.04 -22.22 -12.11
N GLY A 356 6.56 -22.80 -13.19
CA GLY A 356 6.29 -24.19 -13.53
C GLY A 356 4.87 -24.47 -14.05
N LEU A 357 4.06 -23.44 -14.34
CA LEU A 357 2.66 -23.61 -14.74
C LEU A 357 2.49 -24.40 -16.02
N HIS A 358 3.49 -24.38 -16.91
CA HIS A 358 3.54 -25.17 -18.15
C HIS A 358 3.60 -26.68 -17.89
N THR A 359 4.05 -27.14 -16.72
CA THR A 359 4.18 -28.56 -16.40
C THR A 359 2.83 -29.23 -16.06
N TYR A 360 1.78 -28.43 -15.87
CA TYR A 360 0.45 -28.91 -15.52
C TYR A 360 -0.50 -29.06 -16.72
N GLU A 361 0.03 -29.08 -17.94
CA GLU A 361 -0.80 -29.33 -19.11
C GLU A 361 -1.48 -30.71 -19.00
N GLY A 362 -2.83 -30.72 -19.14
CA GLY A 362 -3.66 -31.92 -18.94
C GLY A 362 -3.88 -32.33 -17.47
N ARG A 363 -3.38 -31.57 -16.50
CA ARG A 363 -3.51 -31.83 -15.04
C ARG A 363 -3.74 -30.52 -14.26
N ARG A 364 -4.54 -29.61 -14.80
CA ARG A 364 -4.72 -28.26 -14.27
C ARG A 364 -5.31 -28.23 -12.86
N GLU A 365 -6.11 -29.22 -12.50
CA GLU A 365 -6.68 -29.43 -11.18
C GLU A 365 -5.60 -29.65 -10.09
N GLU A 366 -4.40 -30.06 -10.49
CA GLU A 366 -3.26 -30.26 -9.57
C GLU A 366 -2.46 -28.98 -9.32
N MET A 367 -2.80 -27.85 -9.98
CA MET A 367 -2.09 -26.56 -9.79
C MET A 367 -2.33 -25.94 -8.43
N MET A 368 -3.38 -26.33 -7.75
CA MET A 368 -3.76 -25.81 -6.45
C MET A 368 -3.87 -26.92 -5.42
N LEU A 369 -3.57 -26.61 -4.17
CA LEU A 369 -3.82 -27.52 -3.05
C LEU A 369 -5.31 -27.88 -2.95
N PRO A 370 -5.66 -29.09 -2.45
CA PRO A 370 -7.04 -29.39 -2.07
C PRO A 370 -7.61 -28.31 -1.13
N LYS A 371 -8.87 -27.94 -1.32
CA LYS A 371 -9.48 -26.80 -0.63
C LYS A 371 -9.30 -26.85 0.89
N GLU A 372 -9.53 -28.00 1.51
CA GLU A 372 -9.40 -28.15 2.98
C GLU A 372 -7.96 -27.90 3.46
N GLU A 373 -6.97 -28.41 2.73
CA GLU A 373 -5.55 -28.21 3.04
C GLU A 373 -5.18 -26.73 2.86
N ALA A 374 -5.64 -26.10 1.78
CA ALA A 374 -5.43 -24.69 1.50
C ALA A 374 -5.98 -23.78 2.62
N LEU A 375 -7.22 -24.01 3.04
CA LEU A 375 -7.87 -23.21 4.07
C LEU A 375 -7.21 -23.37 5.45
N ALA A 376 -6.58 -24.52 5.73
CA ALA A 376 -5.83 -24.75 6.97
C ALA A 376 -4.55 -23.89 7.08
N LEU A 377 -4.06 -23.33 5.97
CA LEU A 377 -2.89 -22.45 5.94
C LEU A 377 -3.25 -20.97 6.18
N ILE A 378 -4.53 -20.61 6.24
CA ILE A 378 -4.99 -19.22 6.40
C ILE A 378 -5.14 -18.87 7.87
N GLY A 379 -4.59 -17.73 8.29
CA GLY A 379 -4.77 -17.20 9.63
C GLY A 379 -4.25 -18.12 10.75
N THR A 380 -3.15 -18.81 10.52
CA THR A 380 -2.55 -19.74 11.47
C THR A 380 -2.11 -19.04 12.77
N ASP A 381 -1.97 -19.81 13.86
CA ASP A 381 -1.49 -19.27 15.14
C ASP A 381 -0.05 -18.76 15.03
N GLU A 382 0.79 -19.38 14.18
CA GLU A 382 2.15 -18.89 13.88
C GLU A 382 2.09 -17.50 13.22
N ALA A 383 1.24 -17.31 12.21
CA ALA A 383 1.09 -16.03 11.53
C ALA A 383 0.56 -14.94 12.48
N LYS A 384 -0.40 -15.26 13.34
CA LYS A 384 -0.91 -14.35 14.37
C LYS A 384 0.18 -13.97 15.38
N GLU A 385 1.01 -14.93 15.78
CA GLU A 385 2.12 -14.67 16.73
C GLU A 385 3.15 -13.70 16.12
N ILE A 386 3.50 -13.85 14.84
CA ILE A 386 4.36 -12.88 14.16
C ILE A 386 3.70 -11.49 14.11
N SER A 387 2.40 -11.41 13.81
CA SER A 387 1.66 -10.14 13.86
C SER A 387 1.70 -9.50 15.26
N ASN A 388 1.58 -10.30 16.34
CA ASN A 388 1.68 -9.82 17.71
C ASN A 388 3.08 -9.29 18.04
N GLN A 389 4.12 -10.01 17.63
CA GLN A 389 5.52 -9.59 17.83
C GLN A 389 5.82 -8.28 17.10
N VAL A 390 5.32 -8.12 15.87
CA VAL A 390 5.45 -6.86 15.11
C VAL A 390 4.70 -5.74 15.82
N ALA A 391 3.48 -5.98 16.30
CA ALA A 391 2.68 -5.00 17.00
C ALA A 391 3.40 -4.47 18.25
N ASP A 392 3.99 -5.36 19.06
CA ASP A 392 4.76 -4.96 20.24
C ASP A 392 6.03 -4.19 19.85
N LYS A 393 6.83 -4.71 18.91
CA LYS A 393 8.15 -4.15 18.58
C LYS A 393 8.10 -2.82 17.83
N ALA A 394 7.06 -2.59 17.02
CA ALA A 394 6.99 -1.43 16.14
C ALA A 394 6.58 -0.14 16.86
N ILE A 395 5.78 -0.21 17.92
CA ILE A 395 5.26 0.99 18.58
C ILE A 395 6.41 1.90 19.05
N THR A 396 6.40 3.14 18.55
CA THR A 396 7.52 4.08 18.66
C THR A 396 7.15 5.27 19.54
N LEU A 397 7.89 5.48 20.63
CA LEU A 397 7.80 6.70 21.43
C LEU A 397 8.65 7.80 20.79
N VAL A 398 8.03 8.63 19.97
CA VAL A 398 8.69 9.66 19.15
C VAL A 398 9.11 10.88 19.99
N LYS A 399 8.19 11.37 20.82
CA LYS A 399 8.41 12.56 21.65
C LYS A 399 8.00 12.27 23.08
N ASN A 400 8.88 12.54 24.05
CA ASN A 400 8.63 12.34 25.48
C ASN A 400 9.28 13.48 26.27
N LYS A 401 8.62 14.64 26.27
CA LYS A 401 9.10 15.87 26.92
C LYS A 401 8.38 16.15 28.25
N GLN A 402 7.27 15.50 28.52
CA GLN A 402 6.56 15.58 29.80
C GLN A 402 7.22 14.67 30.81
N LYS A 403 7.88 15.28 31.80
CA LYS A 403 8.57 14.51 32.86
C LYS A 403 7.57 13.63 33.63
N ASN A 404 7.96 12.39 33.83
CA ASN A 404 7.21 11.42 34.64
C ASN A 404 5.76 11.17 34.16
N LEU A 405 5.42 11.39 32.89
CA LEU A 405 4.08 11.05 32.41
C LEU A 405 3.88 9.52 32.39
N LEU A 406 4.82 8.81 31.80
CA LEU A 406 4.79 7.34 31.76
C LEU A 406 5.46 6.74 33.00
N PRO A 407 5.02 5.57 33.49
CA PRO A 407 3.88 4.78 32.99
C PRO A 407 2.52 5.36 33.41
N VAL A 408 1.48 5.01 32.63
CA VAL A 408 0.08 5.31 32.92
C VAL A 408 -0.49 4.21 33.81
N THR A 409 -0.67 4.52 35.11
CA THR A 409 -1.24 3.58 36.08
C THR A 409 -2.49 4.15 36.77
N PRO A 410 -3.44 3.31 37.25
CA PRO A 410 -4.67 3.80 37.87
C PRO A 410 -4.44 4.63 39.16
N GLU A 411 -3.32 4.41 39.86
CA GLU A 411 -2.95 5.19 41.06
C GLU A 411 -2.55 6.62 40.71
N ARG A 412 -2.06 6.86 39.51
CA ARG A 412 -1.61 8.17 39.04
C ARG A 412 -2.67 8.89 38.19
N TYR A 413 -3.41 8.13 37.39
CA TYR A 413 -4.35 8.64 36.40
C TYR A 413 -5.64 7.82 36.46
N LYS A 414 -6.46 8.06 37.48
CA LYS A 414 -7.70 7.30 37.67
C LYS A 414 -8.71 7.59 36.58
N ARG A 415 -8.87 8.87 36.21
CA ARG A 415 -9.88 9.37 35.27
C ARG A 415 -9.24 9.77 33.97
N ILE A 416 -9.53 9.06 32.89
CA ILE A 416 -8.94 9.29 31.57
C ILE A 416 -10.01 9.77 30.61
N LEU A 417 -9.71 10.84 29.86
CA LEU A 417 -10.49 11.27 28.70
C LEU A 417 -9.81 10.77 27.41
N LEU A 418 -10.53 10.00 26.62
CA LEU A 418 -10.12 9.66 25.23
C LEU A 418 -10.75 10.67 24.27
N VAL A 419 -9.93 11.28 23.44
CA VAL A 419 -10.36 12.17 22.35
C VAL A 419 -9.91 11.54 21.04
N GLU A 420 -10.86 11.01 20.28
CA GLU A 420 -10.57 10.46 18.96
C GLU A 420 -10.54 11.58 17.92
N VAL A 421 -9.41 11.71 17.23
CA VAL A 421 -9.19 12.69 16.18
C VAL A 421 -9.20 11.95 14.87
N GLU A 422 -10.20 12.20 14.07
CA GLU A 422 -10.42 11.49 12.80
C GLU A 422 -10.10 12.38 11.60
N GLY A 423 -9.72 11.75 10.49
CA GLY A 423 -9.53 12.42 9.21
C GLY A 423 -10.85 12.62 8.44
N TYR A 424 -10.73 12.83 7.14
CA TYR A 424 -11.90 12.97 6.26
C TYR A 424 -12.73 11.69 6.23
N LYS A 425 -14.02 11.81 6.61
CA LYS A 425 -14.97 10.67 6.67
C LYS A 425 -15.80 10.50 5.39
N GLY A 426 -15.31 10.96 4.24
CA GLY A 426 -16.03 10.83 2.97
C GLY A 426 -15.56 9.69 2.10
N GLY A 427 -16.29 9.46 0.98
CA GLY A 427 -15.94 8.50 -0.05
C GLY A 427 -16.22 7.04 0.29
N PHE A 428 -15.69 6.12 -0.52
CA PHE A 428 -15.91 4.67 -0.38
C PHE A 428 -15.37 4.10 0.94
N GLY A 429 -14.31 4.69 1.50
CA GLY A 429 -13.76 4.26 2.78
C GLY A 429 -14.75 4.35 3.94
N ALA A 430 -15.61 5.38 3.94
CA ALA A 430 -16.67 5.54 4.94
C ALA A 430 -17.73 4.43 4.85
N LEU A 431 -18.05 3.97 3.64
CA LEU A 431 -19.02 2.88 3.42
C LEU A 431 -18.45 1.52 3.87
N ILE A 432 -17.17 1.28 3.63
CA ILE A 432 -16.48 0.03 4.00
C ILE A 432 -16.30 -0.11 5.51
N ASN A 433 -16.13 1.02 6.22
CA ASN A 433 -15.88 1.04 7.65
C ASN A 433 -17.15 1.16 8.50
N GLN A 434 -18.34 1.23 7.90
CA GLN A 434 -19.60 1.24 8.65
C GLN A 434 -19.71 0.00 9.56
N GLY A 435 -19.94 0.25 10.85
CA GLY A 435 -20.14 -0.81 11.85
C GLY A 435 -18.87 -1.45 12.42
N LYS A 436 -17.68 -1.03 11.99
CA LYS A 436 -16.44 -1.46 12.65
C LYS A 436 -16.30 -0.78 14.03
N LYS A 437 -15.78 -1.55 15.00
CA LYS A 437 -15.44 -1.03 16.33
C LYS A 437 -14.35 0.05 16.18
N ARG A 438 -14.55 1.20 16.82
CA ARG A 438 -13.55 2.29 16.80
C ARG A 438 -12.33 1.90 17.63
N ALA A 439 -11.18 2.44 17.28
CA ALA A 439 -9.96 2.25 18.04
C ALA A 439 -10.09 2.77 19.49
N SER A 440 -10.82 3.86 19.69
CA SER A 440 -11.12 4.41 21.02
C SER A 440 -11.96 3.48 21.89
N ASP A 441 -12.93 2.74 21.31
CA ASP A 441 -13.73 1.79 22.08
C ASP A 441 -12.88 0.60 22.56
N ALA A 442 -11.97 0.09 21.69
CA ALA A 442 -11.05 -0.97 22.07
C ALA A 442 -10.05 -0.52 23.16
N LEU A 443 -9.49 0.68 22.99
CA LEU A 443 -8.56 1.26 23.96
C LEU A 443 -9.24 1.48 25.32
N LYS A 444 -10.48 1.99 25.32
CA LYS A 444 -11.28 2.17 26.54
C LYS A 444 -11.45 0.87 27.31
N GLU A 445 -11.91 -0.19 26.64
CA GLU A 445 -12.12 -1.50 27.31
C GLU A 445 -10.85 -2.03 27.98
N LEU A 446 -9.71 -1.92 27.31
CA LEU A 446 -8.44 -2.39 27.85
C LEU A 446 -7.93 -1.54 29.02
N LEU A 447 -8.11 -0.23 28.99
CA LEU A 447 -7.75 0.66 30.12
C LEU A 447 -8.69 0.47 31.30
N GLU A 448 -10.00 0.29 31.06
CA GLU A 448 -10.98 -0.01 32.14
C GLU A 448 -10.70 -1.36 32.80
N ALA A 449 -10.30 -2.37 32.03
CA ALA A 449 -9.88 -3.67 32.57
C ALA A 449 -8.65 -3.56 33.49
N ARG A 450 -7.84 -2.50 33.36
CA ARG A 450 -6.70 -2.20 34.24
C ARG A 450 -7.07 -1.32 35.45
N GLY A 451 -8.33 -0.91 35.55
CA GLY A 451 -8.85 -0.18 36.70
C GLY A 451 -8.95 1.34 36.53
N HIS A 452 -8.75 1.87 35.32
CA HIS A 452 -9.02 3.26 35.02
C HIS A 452 -10.54 3.51 34.84
N GLU A 453 -10.95 4.76 34.99
CA GLU A 453 -12.29 5.24 34.64
C GLU A 453 -12.17 6.03 33.34
N VAL A 454 -12.71 5.51 32.23
CA VAL A 454 -12.44 6.05 30.90
C VAL A 454 -13.70 6.62 30.27
N SER A 455 -13.65 7.89 29.91
CA SER A 455 -14.68 8.58 29.12
C SER A 455 -14.19 8.83 27.70
N ILE A 456 -15.06 8.67 26.71
CA ILE A 456 -14.77 9.07 25.33
C ILE A 456 -15.44 10.41 25.07
N TRP A 457 -14.68 11.38 24.56
CA TRP A 457 -15.22 12.65 24.13
C TRP A 457 -16.07 12.47 22.88
N GLU A 458 -17.32 12.90 22.96
CA GLU A 458 -18.15 12.98 21.76
C GLU A 458 -17.80 14.25 20.99
N ASN A 459 -17.33 14.09 19.75
CA ASN A 459 -16.95 15.20 18.88
C ASN A 459 -18.09 16.24 18.80
N THR A 460 -17.74 17.52 18.98
CA THR A 460 -18.71 18.61 19.06
C THR A 460 -19.57 18.74 17.81
N GLU A 461 -18.98 18.53 16.63
CA GLU A 461 -19.70 18.59 15.36
C GLU A 461 -20.70 17.43 15.22
N GLU A 462 -20.30 16.21 15.58
CA GLU A 462 -21.18 15.04 15.56
C GLU A 462 -22.33 15.17 16.56
N ARG A 463 -22.06 15.73 17.72
CA ARG A 463 -23.10 16.05 18.71
C ARG A 463 -24.11 17.06 18.18
N ILE A 464 -23.65 18.10 17.48
CA ILE A 464 -24.54 19.11 16.86
C ILE A 464 -25.34 18.48 15.72
N LYS A 465 -24.74 17.60 14.90
CA LYS A 465 -25.45 16.92 13.80
C LYS A 465 -26.62 16.06 14.29
N LYS A 466 -26.56 15.53 15.51
CA LYS A 466 -27.63 14.73 16.13
C LYS A 466 -28.83 15.55 16.60
N LEU A 467 -28.66 16.87 16.74
CA LEU A 467 -29.76 17.77 17.12
C LEU A 467 -30.74 17.96 15.96
N PRO A 468 -32.03 18.28 16.26
CA PRO A 468 -32.97 18.75 15.26
C PRO A 468 -32.39 19.93 14.46
N GLU A 469 -32.74 20.03 13.19
CA GLU A 469 -32.13 21.02 12.28
C GLU A 469 -32.32 22.45 12.78
N GLU A 470 -33.47 22.74 13.35
CA GLU A 470 -33.83 24.04 13.93
C GLU A 470 -33.01 24.42 15.18
N GLU A 471 -32.45 23.46 15.89
CA GLU A 471 -31.62 23.70 17.09
C GLU A 471 -30.12 23.87 16.77
N ARG A 472 -29.67 23.40 15.60
CA ARG A 472 -28.27 23.44 15.21
C ARG A 472 -27.65 24.84 15.18
N PRO A 473 -28.31 25.88 14.63
CA PRO A 473 -27.77 27.25 14.63
C PRO A 473 -27.47 27.77 16.03
N ALA A 474 -28.40 27.56 16.98
CA ALA A 474 -28.21 27.97 18.37
C ALA A 474 -27.08 27.18 19.05
N ALA A 475 -26.98 25.89 18.79
CA ALA A 475 -25.89 25.04 19.31
C ALA A 475 -24.53 25.50 18.77
N ILE A 476 -24.41 25.78 17.46
CA ILE A 476 -23.18 26.32 16.85
C ILE A 476 -22.81 27.67 17.52
N GLN A 477 -23.76 28.57 17.66
CA GLN A 477 -23.52 29.86 18.30
C GLN A 477 -23.03 29.68 19.75
N ASN A 478 -23.60 28.74 20.49
CA ASN A 478 -23.20 28.43 21.87
C ASN A 478 -21.76 27.92 21.96
N VAL A 479 -21.27 27.16 20.99
CA VAL A 479 -19.87 26.71 20.96
C VAL A 479 -18.90 27.89 20.96
N TYR A 480 -19.22 28.96 20.24
CA TYR A 480 -18.38 30.16 20.15
C TYR A 480 -18.60 31.17 21.28
N ALA A 481 -19.81 31.28 21.80
CA ALA A 481 -20.20 32.32 22.74
C ALA A 481 -20.18 31.88 24.21
N SER A 482 -20.28 30.57 24.49
CA SER A 482 -20.34 30.10 25.87
C SER A 482 -19.01 30.22 26.61
N LYS A 483 -19.09 30.48 27.91
CA LYS A 483 -17.93 30.38 28.81
C LYS A 483 -17.63 28.92 29.08
N ARG A 484 -16.37 28.56 28.95
CA ARG A 484 -15.86 27.21 29.25
C ARG A 484 -14.67 27.34 30.21
N PRO A 485 -14.90 27.18 31.51
CA PRO A 485 -13.83 27.23 32.49
C PRO A 485 -12.90 26.02 32.33
N ILE A 486 -11.60 26.21 32.53
CA ILE A 486 -10.60 25.14 32.48
C ILE A 486 -10.92 24.02 33.47
N SER A 487 -11.56 24.35 34.62
CA SER A 487 -12.00 23.37 35.62
C SER A 487 -12.98 22.32 35.09
N GLU A 488 -13.68 22.57 33.98
CA GLU A 488 -14.46 21.52 33.30
C GLU A 488 -13.61 20.34 32.84
N ILE A 489 -12.29 20.54 32.69
CA ILE A 489 -11.34 19.49 32.29
C ILE A 489 -10.48 19.08 33.46
N THR A 490 -9.84 20.03 34.17
CA THR A 490 -8.88 19.73 35.23
C THR A 490 -9.51 19.07 36.47
N ASP A 491 -10.78 19.36 36.77
CA ASP A 491 -11.47 18.76 37.92
C ASP A 491 -12.01 17.36 37.61
N HIS A 492 -12.09 16.98 36.33
CA HIS A 492 -12.73 15.74 35.91
C HIS A 492 -11.76 14.70 35.38
N TYR A 493 -10.58 15.10 34.84
CA TYR A 493 -9.64 14.17 34.21
C TYR A 493 -8.22 14.34 34.72
N ASP A 494 -7.55 13.21 34.92
CA ASP A 494 -6.17 13.14 35.40
C ASP A 494 -5.19 12.97 34.22
N LEU A 495 -5.69 12.44 33.07
CA LEU A 495 -4.96 12.22 31.84
C LEU A 495 -5.88 12.37 30.63
N ILE A 496 -5.36 12.93 29.55
CA ILE A 496 -6.04 12.93 28.25
C ILE A 496 -5.20 12.15 27.24
N ILE A 497 -5.84 11.23 26.53
CA ILE A 497 -5.24 10.51 25.42
C ILE A 497 -5.95 10.93 24.13
N ASN A 498 -5.21 11.60 23.23
CA ASN A 498 -5.68 11.87 21.88
C ASN A 498 -5.29 10.70 20.98
N LEU A 499 -6.28 10.02 20.42
CA LEU A 499 -6.10 8.93 19.48
C LEU A 499 -6.33 9.45 18.07
N VAL A 500 -5.25 9.57 17.29
CA VAL A 500 -5.30 10.10 15.93
C VAL A 500 -5.49 8.95 14.96
N ASP A 501 -6.72 8.81 14.45
CA ASP A 501 -7.12 7.81 13.44
C ASP A 501 -7.38 8.51 12.09
N VAL A 502 -6.30 8.97 11.47
CA VAL A 502 -6.30 9.67 10.19
C VAL A 502 -5.66 8.79 9.14
N ASN A 503 -6.48 8.23 8.25
CA ASN A 503 -6.00 7.42 7.15
C ASN A 503 -5.17 8.25 6.16
N SER A 504 -4.13 7.64 5.61
CA SER A 504 -3.46 8.09 4.40
C SER A 504 -4.29 7.67 3.17
N GLY A 505 -4.21 8.45 2.11
CA GLY A 505 -4.90 8.20 0.84
C GLY A 505 -5.79 9.38 0.42
N GLY A 506 -6.11 9.43 -0.87
CA GLY A 506 -6.82 10.54 -1.47
C GLY A 506 -5.97 11.81 -1.55
N THR A 507 -6.54 12.95 -1.18
CA THR A 507 -5.89 14.26 -1.37
C THR A 507 -5.08 14.74 -0.17
N THR A 508 -5.25 14.16 1.01
CA THR A 508 -4.55 14.60 2.22
C THR A 508 -4.58 13.55 3.32
N GLN A 509 -3.56 13.57 4.14
CA GLN A 509 -3.44 12.82 5.39
C GLN A 509 -3.44 13.75 6.62
N ARG A 510 -3.90 14.99 6.45
CA ARG A 510 -3.90 16.00 7.52
C ARG A 510 -5.13 15.85 8.41
N ILE A 511 -4.97 16.23 9.68
CA ILE A 511 -6.09 16.35 10.60
C ILE A 511 -7.00 17.47 10.13
N ILE A 512 -8.30 17.19 10.03
CA ILE A 512 -9.32 18.17 9.75
C ILE A 512 -9.94 18.59 11.09
N TRP A 513 -9.49 19.75 11.59
CA TRP A 513 -9.94 20.24 12.86
C TRP A 513 -11.39 20.75 12.79
N PRO A 514 -12.28 20.30 13.68
CA PRO A 514 -13.58 20.93 13.84
C PRO A 514 -13.38 22.36 14.35
N ALA A 515 -14.22 23.28 13.89
CA ALA A 515 -14.17 24.70 14.27
C ALA A 515 -14.76 24.94 15.67
N ALA A 516 -14.27 24.23 16.69
CA ALA A 516 -14.82 24.24 18.03
C ALA A 516 -13.88 24.95 19.02
N LYS A 517 -14.22 26.17 19.41
CA LYS A 517 -13.44 26.97 20.35
C LYS A 517 -13.46 26.35 21.76
N GLY A 518 -12.27 26.05 22.31
CA GLY A 518 -12.11 25.62 23.70
C GLY A 518 -12.84 24.32 24.06
N THR A 519 -13.07 23.46 23.08
CA THR A 519 -13.58 22.09 23.30
C THR A 519 -12.44 21.08 23.20
N PRO A 520 -12.53 19.92 23.84
CA PRO A 520 -11.55 18.86 23.76
C PRO A 520 -11.29 18.34 22.34
N ASP A 521 -12.10 18.67 21.35
CA ASP A 521 -11.83 18.39 19.94
C ASP A 521 -10.48 18.95 19.46
N GLN A 522 -9.96 19.99 20.13
CA GLN A 522 -8.64 20.59 19.87
C GLN A 522 -7.77 20.50 21.12
N PRO A 523 -6.49 20.16 21.04
CA PRO A 523 -5.63 19.91 22.19
C PRO A 523 -5.10 21.20 22.82
N PHE A 524 -5.99 22.09 23.29
CA PHE A 524 -5.63 23.33 23.98
C PHE A 524 -5.16 23.10 25.43
N TYR A 525 -5.48 21.94 25.99
CA TYR A 525 -5.30 21.56 27.40
C TYR A 525 -3.93 20.95 27.70
N VAL A 526 -3.01 20.90 26.75
CA VAL A 526 -1.73 20.16 26.87
C VAL A 526 -0.83 20.62 28.01
N HIS A 527 -1.05 21.82 28.57
CA HIS A 527 -0.39 22.33 29.75
C HIS A 527 -1.24 22.30 31.03
N GLU A 528 -2.52 21.94 30.89
CA GLU A 528 -3.46 21.91 32.00
C GLU A 528 -3.62 20.49 32.57
N VAL A 529 -3.66 19.50 31.68
CA VAL A 529 -3.78 18.08 32.03
C VAL A 529 -2.67 17.29 31.29
N PRO A 530 -1.98 16.36 31.95
CA PRO A 530 -1.07 15.44 31.28
C PRO A 530 -1.71 14.85 30.02
N THR A 531 -0.99 14.93 28.88
CA THR A 531 -1.58 14.56 27.58
C THR A 531 -0.63 13.67 26.80
N VAL A 532 -1.16 12.54 26.31
CA VAL A 532 -0.50 11.64 25.36
C VAL A 532 -1.22 11.71 24.02
N VAL A 533 -0.49 11.79 22.93
CA VAL A 533 -1.03 11.66 21.58
C VAL A 533 -0.51 10.38 20.96
N VAL A 534 -1.41 9.57 20.42
CA VAL A 534 -1.10 8.32 19.73
C VAL A 534 -1.66 8.37 18.32
N SER A 535 -0.81 8.27 17.31
CA SER A 535 -1.24 8.03 15.94
C SER A 535 -1.37 6.53 15.68
N VAL A 536 -2.56 6.10 15.28
CA VAL A 536 -2.88 4.71 14.94
C VAL A 536 -3.01 4.48 13.43
N GLN A 537 -2.43 5.38 12.64
CA GLN A 537 -2.36 5.29 11.19
C GLN A 537 -0.97 5.77 10.72
N HIS A 538 -0.92 6.86 9.92
CA HIS A 538 0.33 7.40 9.40
C HIS A 538 1.21 8.05 10.49
N PRO A 539 2.54 8.07 10.33
CA PRO A 539 3.48 8.53 11.37
C PRO A 539 3.67 10.06 11.46
N PHE A 540 2.91 10.88 10.72
CA PHE A 540 3.16 12.30 10.51
C PHE A 540 2.19 13.25 11.23
N ALA A 541 1.32 12.73 12.12
CA ALA A 541 0.31 13.54 12.79
C ALA A 541 0.89 14.64 13.70
N LEU A 542 2.17 14.54 14.08
CA LEU A 542 2.86 15.56 14.84
C LEU A 542 2.95 16.91 14.09
N ALA A 543 2.90 16.90 12.75
CA ALA A 543 2.84 18.13 11.94
C ALA A 543 1.58 18.97 12.22
N ASP A 544 0.49 18.33 12.63
CA ASP A 544 -0.78 18.99 12.98
C ASP A 544 -0.95 19.25 14.48
N MET A 545 -0.10 18.61 15.31
CA MET A 545 -0.14 18.71 16.77
C MET A 545 1.26 19.01 17.36
N PRO A 546 1.99 20.04 16.87
CA PRO A 546 3.37 20.28 17.29
C PRO A 546 3.49 20.65 18.78
N GLN A 547 2.42 21.21 19.38
CA GLN A 547 2.35 21.66 20.77
C GLN A 547 2.32 20.53 21.81
N VAL A 548 2.19 19.25 21.40
CA VAL A 548 2.11 18.14 22.37
C VAL A 548 3.48 17.73 22.91
N GLY A 549 3.53 17.33 24.18
CA GLY A 549 4.77 16.96 24.85
C GLY A 549 5.12 15.47 24.78
N THR A 550 4.13 14.59 24.56
CA THR A 550 4.31 13.14 24.44
C THR A 550 3.55 12.64 23.23
N TYR A 551 4.27 11.99 22.30
CA TYR A 551 3.71 11.50 21.04
C TYR A 551 4.23 10.11 20.71
N ILE A 552 3.31 9.22 20.32
CA ILE A 552 3.55 7.81 20.01
C ILE A 552 3.01 7.50 18.61
N ASN A 553 3.77 6.75 17.81
CA ASN A 553 3.29 6.12 16.58
C ASN A 553 3.04 4.63 16.83
N ALA A 554 1.80 4.20 16.61
CA ALA A 554 1.40 2.79 16.67
C ALA A 554 1.20 2.18 15.28
N TYR A 555 1.12 3.00 14.23
CA TYR A 555 1.08 2.68 12.79
C TYR A 555 -0.22 2.01 12.28
N ASP A 556 -0.99 1.35 13.10
CA ASP A 556 -2.34 0.86 12.81
C ASP A 556 -3.19 0.72 14.09
N SER A 557 -4.47 0.43 13.91
CA SER A 557 -5.45 0.21 14.99
C SER A 557 -5.89 -1.25 15.13
N LEU A 558 -5.06 -2.21 14.71
CA LEU A 558 -5.36 -3.62 14.89
C LEU A 558 -5.52 -3.98 16.37
N PRO A 559 -6.35 -4.97 16.73
CA PRO A 559 -6.58 -5.34 18.13
C PRO A 559 -5.31 -5.66 18.89
N ASN A 560 -4.36 -6.35 18.27
CA ASN A 560 -3.06 -6.65 18.87
C ASN A 560 -2.19 -5.40 19.06
N THR A 561 -2.26 -4.44 18.13
CA THR A 561 -1.55 -3.15 18.27
C THR A 561 -2.10 -2.34 19.43
N ILE A 562 -3.43 -2.25 19.57
CA ILE A 562 -4.06 -1.55 20.71
C ILE A 562 -3.73 -2.25 22.03
N SER A 563 -3.69 -3.59 22.06
CA SER A 563 -3.25 -4.34 23.25
C SER A 563 -1.81 -4.01 23.64
N SER A 564 -0.88 -4.11 22.69
CA SER A 564 0.54 -3.77 22.92
C SER A 564 0.74 -2.30 23.31
N LEU A 565 -0.06 -1.39 22.75
CA LEU A 565 -0.04 0.03 23.14
C LEU A 565 -0.39 0.18 24.64
N VAL A 566 -1.42 -0.50 25.11
CA VAL A 566 -1.82 -0.42 26.53
C VAL A 566 -0.72 -0.99 27.42
N GLU A 567 -0.09 -2.11 27.05
CA GLU A 567 1.04 -2.69 27.79
C GLU A 567 2.20 -1.70 27.92
N LYS A 568 2.56 -1.01 26.81
CA LYS A 568 3.62 0.01 26.81
C LYS A 568 3.25 1.25 27.63
N LEU A 569 2.02 1.71 27.51
CA LEU A 569 1.54 2.83 28.31
C LEU A 569 1.59 2.51 29.80
N SER A 570 1.24 1.29 30.18
CA SER A 570 1.24 0.82 31.59
C SER A 570 2.63 0.46 32.12
N GLY A 571 3.63 0.37 31.25
CA GLY A 571 5.00 0.00 31.61
C GLY A 571 5.26 -1.50 31.72
N ASP A 572 4.34 -2.35 31.23
CA ASP A 572 4.50 -3.80 31.19
C ASP A 572 5.42 -4.25 30.03
N SER A 573 5.53 -3.43 28.98
CA SER A 573 6.43 -3.60 27.85
C SER A 573 7.16 -2.29 27.55
N GLU A 574 8.39 -2.38 27.04
CA GLU A 574 9.22 -1.21 26.69
C GLU A 574 8.96 -0.73 25.26
N PHE A 575 9.09 0.58 25.01
CA PHE A 575 9.07 1.15 23.66
C PHE A 575 10.40 0.86 22.97
N THR A 576 10.39 -0.08 22.02
CA THR A 576 11.58 -0.47 21.25
C THR A 576 11.55 -0.02 19.79
N GLY A 577 10.40 0.43 19.29
CA GLY A 577 10.22 0.84 17.91
C GLY A 577 11.07 2.05 17.54
N VAL A 578 11.59 2.04 16.30
CA VAL A 578 12.41 3.13 15.72
C VAL A 578 11.75 3.59 14.44
N SER A 579 11.44 4.89 14.34
CA SER A 579 10.81 5.41 13.13
C SER A 579 11.75 5.31 11.92
N SER A 580 11.27 4.72 10.85
CA SER A 580 11.97 4.62 9.55
C SER A 580 11.81 5.87 8.68
N VAL A 581 10.98 6.80 9.11
CA VAL A 581 10.70 8.09 8.46
C VAL A 581 10.94 9.23 9.46
N ASP A 582 11.00 10.49 8.99
CA ASP A 582 11.07 11.64 9.91
C ASP A 582 9.68 11.99 10.48
N PRO A 583 9.34 11.57 11.71
CA PRO A 583 8.05 11.85 12.31
C PRO A 583 7.86 13.31 12.70
N TYR A 584 8.96 14.09 12.68
CA TYR A 584 8.95 15.53 12.91
C TYR A 584 8.69 16.34 11.64
N CYS A 585 8.58 15.67 10.48
CA CYS A 585 8.22 16.29 9.20
C CYS A 585 9.16 17.42 8.74
N GLY A 586 10.41 17.45 9.20
CA GLY A 586 11.33 18.55 8.95
C GLY A 586 10.95 19.87 9.65
N LEU A 587 9.93 19.88 10.50
CA LEU A 587 9.40 21.08 11.15
C LEU A 587 10.04 21.28 12.53
N ILE A 588 10.58 22.48 12.80
CA ILE A 588 11.29 22.76 14.06
C ILE A 588 10.35 22.79 15.27
N ASP A 589 9.14 23.30 15.10
CA ASP A 589 8.13 23.44 16.15
C ASP A 589 7.63 22.10 16.69
N THR A 590 7.63 21.04 15.89
CA THR A 590 7.29 19.67 16.33
C THR A 590 8.25 19.14 17.39
N LYS A 591 9.48 19.66 17.45
CA LYS A 591 10.52 19.29 18.43
C LYS A 591 10.45 20.09 19.71
N ILE A 592 9.69 21.19 19.72
CA ILE A 592 9.60 22.11 20.86
C ILE A 592 8.56 21.60 21.87
N TRP A 593 8.83 21.85 23.14
CA TRP A 593 7.90 21.72 24.25
C TRP A 593 8.21 22.81 25.27
N HIS A 594 7.24 23.68 25.51
CA HIS A 594 7.36 24.73 26.51
C HIS A 594 7.03 24.15 27.89
N SER A 595 8.05 23.63 28.59
CA SER A 595 7.84 23.19 29.98
C SER A 595 7.65 24.42 30.87
N THR A 596 6.50 24.55 31.50
CA THR A 596 6.28 25.53 32.55
C THR A 596 6.76 25.00 33.90
N GLU A 597 7.33 25.87 34.76
CA GLU A 597 7.73 25.46 36.12
C GLU A 597 6.52 25.03 36.98
N MET A 598 5.30 25.39 36.60
CA MET A 598 4.05 25.04 37.26
C MET A 598 3.56 23.61 36.93
N GLY A 599 4.14 22.93 35.97
CA GLY A 599 3.86 21.52 35.63
C GLY A 599 4.72 20.51 36.42
N ARG A 600 5.12 20.85 37.62
CA ARG A 600 5.89 19.99 38.54
C ARG A 600 5.01 19.22 39.49
#